data_6839f14fae454243e66d16f63b890405
#
_entry.id   6839f14fae454243e66d16f63b890405
#
_cell.length_a   1.000
_cell.length_b   1.000
_cell.length_c   1.000
_cell.angle_alpha   90.00
_cell.angle_beta   90.00
_cell.angle_gamma   90.00
#
_symmetry.space_group_name_H-M   'P 1'
#
loop_
_entity.id
_entity.type
_entity.pdbx_description
1 polymer ?
#
loop_
_entity_poly.entity_id
_entity_poly.type
_entity_poly.pdbx_seq_one_letter_code
_entity_poly.pdbx_strand_id
1 'polypeptide(L)'
;MDSSKRFPVFHVPHDGYIFPAELMQAVCIPKEEFLGYHQLMRDSEIRMVVPEAYRDPGHMCCFEVSRLLCDVERFIGPEEIMEAYGMGFCYERACDGKRIKTVSDDLKEKTLRYYREHHERMDEFCRRHSRVMVFDIHSYSDEIIPKDFLAENRVTPDICIGADSRYTPPELSEMVQARFEEAGFTTALNYPYSSCYIPDTVFGGKTGCDCIGIMLEFHKRTYFGQDGNPSRARLENFKAIVKVVSDGSVGF
;
A
#
# COMPACT_ATOMS: atom_id res chain seq x y z
N MET A 1 -23.57 6.68 17.22
CA MET A 1 -22.77 6.94 16.00
C MET A 1 -23.76 7.02 14.84
N ASP A 2 -23.54 7.95 13.94
CA ASP A 2 -24.38 8.08 12.74
C ASP A 2 -24.17 6.83 11.86
N SER A 3 -25.20 5.98 11.76
CA SER A 3 -25.14 4.72 11.02
C SER A 3 -25.05 4.91 9.50
N SER A 4 -25.15 6.15 9.03
CA SER A 4 -25.00 6.49 7.61
C SER A 4 -23.54 6.62 7.17
N LYS A 5 -22.60 6.86 8.11
CA LYS A 5 -21.19 7.09 7.80
C LYS A 5 -20.36 5.79 7.85
N ARG A 6 -19.39 5.68 6.93
CA ARG A 6 -18.40 4.60 6.93
C ARG A 6 -17.31 4.90 7.94
N PHE A 7 -16.80 3.84 8.56
CA PHE A 7 -15.63 3.91 9.43
C PHE A 7 -14.36 3.95 8.57
N PRO A 8 -13.54 5.03 8.64
CA PRO A 8 -12.33 5.14 7.83
C PRO A 8 -11.21 4.28 8.42
N VAL A 9 -10.57 3.48 7.56
CA VAL A 9 -9.40 2.66 7.86
C VAL A 9 -8.29 3.02 6.89
N PHE A 10 -7.11 3.30 7.41
CA PHE A 10 -5.91 3.57 6.62
C PHE A 10 -4.99 2.35 6.66
N HIS A 11 -4.83 1.72 5.51
CA HIS A 11 -3.90 0.62 5.30
C HIS A 11 -2.57 1.18 4.79
N VAL A 12 -1.45 0.85 5.46
CA VAL A 12 -0.10 1.33 5.09
C VAL A 12 0.85 0.13 5.13
N PRO A 13 0.91 -0.66 4.05
CA PRO A 13 1.58 -1.96 4.07
C PRO A 13 3.09 -1.90 3.85
N HIS A 14 3.63 -0.83 3.26
CA HIS A 14 5.00 -0.82 2.75
C HIS A 14 5.94 0.23 3.36
N ASP A 15 5.50 0.94 4.40
CA ASP A 15 6.36 1.90 5.13
C ASP A 15 7.15 1.27 6.29
N GLY A 16 7.12 -0.05 6.43
CA GLY A 16 7.79 -0.79 7.49
C GLY A 16 9.32 -0.81 7.35
N TYR A 17 10.02 -0.80 8.48
CA TYR A 17 11.50 -0.83 8.56
C TYR A 17 12.03 -1.80 9.63
N ILE A 18 11.19 -2.69 10.15
CA ILE A 18 11.60 -3.74 11.07
C ILE A 18 12.16 -4.91 10.26
N PHE A 19 13.26 -5.47 10.75
CA PHE A 19 13.97 -6.59 10.14
C PHE A 19 14.07 -7.75 11.14
N PRO A 20 13.03 -8.62 11.25
CA PRO A 20 13.07 -9.78 12.13
C PRO A 20 14.28 -10.68 11.84
N ALA A 21 15.03 -11.04 12.88
CA ALA A 21 16.28 -11.79 12.74
C ALA A 21 16.08 -13.14 12.05
N GLU A 22 14.96 -13.83 12.34
CA GLU A 22 14.59 -15.12 11.74
C GLU A 22 14.31 -15.03 10.23
N LEU A 23 13.86 -13.86 9.72
CA LEU A 23 13.67 -13.61 8.29
C LEU A 23 14.97 -13.13 7.63
N MET A 24 15.77 -12.33 8.35
CA MET A 24 17.07 -11.84 7.87
C MET A 24 18.09 -12.94 7.64
N GLN A 25 18.00 -14.07 8.31
CA GLN A 25 18.89 -15.23 8.13
C GLN A 25 18.89 -15.79 6.69
N ALA A 26 17.80 -15.54 5.94
CA ALA A 26 17.67 -16.00 4.57
C ALA A 26 18.28 -15.02 3.53
N VAL A 27 18.68 -13.82 3.95
CA VAL A 27 19.28 -12.81 3.07
C VAL A 27 20.65 -13.32 2.62
N CYS A 28 20.89 -13.34 1.29
CA CYS A 28 22.08 -13.92 0.67
C CYS A 28 23.00 -12.87 0.00
N ILE A 29 22.74 -11.59 0.24
CA ILE A 29 23.56 -10.46 -0.22
C ILE A 29 24.12 -9.67 0.97
N PRO A 30 25.15 -8.81 0.79
CA PRO A 30 25.65 -7.94 1.84
C PRO A 30 24.54 -7.08 2.47
N LYS A 31 24.63 -6.84 3.78
CA LYS A 31 23.61 -6.08 4.52
C LYS A 31 23.41 -4.67 3.96
N GLU A 32 24.47 -3.98 3.60
CA GLU A 32 24.44 -2.65 3.02
C GLU A 32 23.66 -2.62 1.71
N GLU A 33 23.85 -3.64 0.89
CA GLU A 33 23.15 -3.80 -0.38
C GLU A 33 21.66 -4.10 -0.17
N PHE A 34 21.34 -4.98 0.79
CA PHE A 34 19.95 -5.25 1.17
C PHE A 34 19.23 -3.99 1.67
N LEU A 35 19.91 -3.18 2.48
CA LEU A 35 19.38 -1.90 2.96
C LEU A 35 19.19 -0.88 1.82
N GLY A 36 20.04 -0.91 0.79
CA GLY A 36 19.87 -0.11 -0.42
C GLY A 36 18.57 -0.46 -1.16
N TYR A 37 18.31 -1.75 -1.37
CA TYR A 37 17.02 -2.20 -1.95
C TYR A 37 15.83 -1.87 -1.06
N HIS A 38 15.98 -2.03 0.25
CA HIS A 38 14.93 -1.64 1.18
C HIS A 38 14.59 -0.14 1.04
N GLN A 39 15.58 0.74 1.04
CA GLN A 39 15.36 2.18 0.88
C GLN A 39 14.71 2.53 -0.46
N LEU A 40 15.09 1.85 -1.54
CA LEU A 40 14.51 2.05 -2.87
C LEU A 40 13.03 1.63 -2.92
N MET A 41 12.72 0.45 -2.36
CA MET A 41 11.41 -0.20 -2.52
C MET A 41 10.43 0.10 -1.38
N ARG A 42 10.90 0.67 -0.25
CA ARG A 42 10.03 1.10 0.86
C ARG A 42 9.24 2.35 0.47
N ASP A 43 8.00 2.43 0.91
CA ASP A 43 7.14 3.62 0.81
C ASP A 43 7.48 4.62 1.93
N SER A 44 8.69 5.17 1.85
CA SER A 44 9.35 5.90 2.95
C SER A 44 8.51 7.08 3.44
N GLU A 45 8.16 7.07 4.75
CA GLU A 45 7.41 8.11 5.46
C GLU A 45 5.98 8.34 4.94
N ILE A 46 5.44 7.46 4.09
CA ILE A 46 4.12 7.68 3.48
C ILE A 46 2.98 7.67 4.52
N ARG A 47 3.17 7.00 5.67
CA ARG A 47 2.23 7.08 6.80
C ARG A 47 1.95 8.51 7.26
N MET A 48 2.84 9.45 6.94
CA MET A 48 2.70 10.86 7.32
C MET A 48 1.58 11.58 6.54
N VAL A 49 1.10 11.03 5.43
CA VAL A 49 -0.08 11.58 4.72
C VAL A 49 -1.40 11.25 5.41
N VAL A 50 -1.41 10.27 6.32
CA VAL A 50 -2.60 9.96 7.11
C VAL A 50 -2.88 11.11 8.08
N PRO A 51 -4.12 11.63 8.17
CA PRO A 51 -4.48 12.69 9.11
C PRO A 51 -4.26 12.26 10.57
N GLU A 52 -3.80 13.17 11.44
CA GLU A 52 -3.48 12.87 12.85
C GLU A 52 -4.64 12.19 13.60
N ALA A 53 -5.87 12.60 13.30
CA ALA A 53 -7.07 12.03 13.93
C ALA A 53 -7.24 10.52 13.67
N TYR A 54 -6.53 9.96 12.69
CA TYR A 54 -6.62 8.56 12.27
C TYR A 54 -5.29 7.81 12.41
N ARG A 55 -4.26 8.41 13.04
CA ARG A 55 -2.94 7.77 13.24
C ARG A 55 -2.85 6.87 14.46
N ASP A 56 -3.95 6.38 14.95
CA ASP A 56 -4.02 5.43 16.06
C ASP A 56 -4.35 4.01 15.55
N PRO A 57 -4.08 2.97 16.35
CA PRO A 57 -4.35 1.58 15.94
C PRO A 57 -5.82 1.26 15.71
N GLY A 58 -6.74 2.15 16.11
CA GLY A 58 -8.18 2.01 15.88
C GLY A 58 -8.60 2.40 14.46
N HIS A 59 -7.74 3.13 13.72
CA HIS A 59 -8.02 3.61 12.37
C HIS A 59 -6.91 3.27 11.36
N MET A 60 -5.68 3.03 11.82
CA MET A 60 -4.54 2.82 10.94
C MET A 60 -3.93 1.44 11.16
N CYS A 61 -3.77 0.68 10.10
CA CYS A 61 -3.06 -0.57 10.07
C CYS A 61 -1.77 -0.42 9.26
N CYS A 62 -0.67 -0.14 9.95
CA CYS A 62 0.66 -0.16 9.36
C CYS A 62 1.28 -1.54 9.51
N PHE A 63 1.92 -2.02 8.44
CA PHE A 63 2.79 -3.18 8.53
C PHE A 63 4.22 -2.70 8.77
N GLU A 64 4.82 -3.12 9.88
CA GLU A 64 6.09 -2.58 10.34
C GLU A 64 7.31 -3.35 9.82
N VAL A 65 7.12 -4.57 9.29
CA VAL A 65 8.21 -5.36 8.71
C VAL A 65 8.50 -4.91 7.28
N SER A 66 9.77 -4.90 6.91
CA SER A 66 10.18 -4.58 5.53
C SER A 66 9.48 -5.48 4.51
N ARG A 67 8.90 -4.88 3.45
CA ARG A 67 8.26 -5.62 2.35
C ARG A 67 9.20 -6.63 1.68
N LEU A 68 10.50 -6.38 1.69
CA LEU A 68 11.49 -7.34 1.16
C LEU A 68 11.53 -8.65 1.95
N LEU A 69 11.08 -8.65 3.18
CA LEU A 69 11.02 -9.83 4.05
C LEU A 69 9.64 -10.48 4.05
N CYS A 70 8.58 -9.65 4.05
CA CYS A 70 7.19 -10.06 3.96
C CYS A 70 6.38 -8.96 3.26
N ASP A 71 5.77 -9.26 2.13
CA ASP A 71 4.86 -8.33 1.46
C ASP A 71 3.41 -8.79 1.69
N VAL A 72 2.67 -8.01 2.48
CA VAL A 72 1.30 -8.35 2.90
C VAL A 72 0.25 -8.04 1.84
N GLU A 73 0.63 -7.44 0.72
CA GLU A 73 -0.27 -7.16 -0.41
C GLU A 73 -0.11 -8.11 -1.59
N ARG A 74 0.63 -9.17 -1.38
CA ARG A 74 0.75 -10.23 -2.38
C ARG A 74 -0.18 -11.38 -2.05
N PHE A 75 -0.86 -11.93 -3.04
CA PHE A 75 -1.64 -13.14 -2.85
C PHE A 75 -0.75 -14.33 -2.49
N ILE A 76 -1.31 -15.24 -1.69
CA ILE A 76 -0.66 -16.53 -1.42
C ILE A 76 -1.28 -17.55 -2.38
N GLY A 77 -0.66 -17.72 -3.53
CA GLY A 77 -1.18 -18.68 -4.51
C GLY A 77 -0.78 -18.35 -5.95
N PRO A 78 -1.28 -19.14 -6.88
CA PRO A 78 -0.92 -19.03 -8.30
C PRO A 78 -1.49 -17.77 -8.97
N GLU A 79 -2.41 -17.08 -8.33
CA GLU A 79 -2.98 -15.80 -8.79
C GLU A 79 -2.02 -14.62 -8.63
N GLU A 80 -0.92 -14.79 -7.85
CA GLU A 80 0.04 -13.71 -7.61
C GLU A 80 0.93 -13.48 -8.83
N ILE A 81 0.69 -12.39 -9.55
CA ILE A 81 1.44 -12.05 -10.76
C ILE A 81 2.89 -11.66 -10.48
N MET A 82 3.18 -11.08 -9.31
CA MET A 82 4.52 -10.64 -8.93
C MET A 82 5.43 -11.82 -8.55
N GLU A 83 4.87 -13.02 -8.32
CA GLU A 83 5.68 -14.23 -8.11
C GLU A 83 6.56 -14.55 -9.33
N ALA A 84 6.10 -14.23 -10.56
CA ALA A 84 6.89 -14.39 -11.79
C ALA A 84 8.18 -13.54 -11.79
N TYR A 85 8.19 -12.44 -11.03
CA TYR A 85 9.36 -11.58 -10.86
C TYR A 85 10.16 -11.91 -9.59
N GLY A 86 9.74 -12.93 -8.83
CA GLY A 86 10.34 -13.27 -7.54
C GLY A 86 10.00 -12.27 -6.43
N MET A 87 8.91 -11.52 -6.59
CA MET A 87 8.40 -10.50 -5.66
C MET A 87 7.01 -10.88 -5.12
N GLY A 88 6.76 -12.16 -4.80
CA GLY A 88 5.58 -12.63 -4.09
C GLY A 88 5.59 -12.23 -2.61
N PHE A 89 4.69 -12.82 -1.79
CA PHE A 89 4.59 -12.46 -0.35
C PHE A 89 5.90 -12.67 0.43
N CYS A 90 6.78 -13.52 -0.05
CA CYS A 90 8.13 -13.77 0.45
C CYS A 90 9.13 -13.55 -0.67
N TYR A 91 9.59 -12.32 -0.85
CA TYR A 91 10.48 -11.95 -1.96
C TYR A 91 11.72 -12.85 -2.03
N GLU A 92 12.04 -13.33 -3.22
CA GLU A 92 13.33 -13.94 -3.57
C GLU A 92 14.24 -12.91 -4.25
N ARG A 93 13.65 -11.99 -5.02
CA ARG A 93 14.37 -11.02 -5.86
C ARG A 93 13.95 -9.58 -5.54
N ALA A 94 14.83 -8.64 -5.81
CA ALA A 94 14.53 -7.21 -5.81
C ALA A 94 13.94 -6.77 -7.16
N CYS A 95 13.55 -5.48 -7.27
CA CYS A 95 12.89 -4.92 -8.46
C CYS A 95 13.72 -4.99 -9.74
N ASP A 96 15.04 -5.08 -9.66
CA ASP A 96 15.98 -5.27 -10.79
C ASP A 96 16.19 -6.75 -11.17
N GLY A 97 15.51 -7.68 -10.49
CA GLY A 97 15.64 -9.11 -10.68
C GLY A 97 16.80 -9.76 -9.92
N LYS A 98 17.59 -8.99 -9.16
CA LYS A 98 18.70 -9.55 -8.37
C LYS A 98 18.16 -10.40 -7.23
N ARG A 99 18.73 -11.60 -7.07
CA ARG A 99 18.39 -12.47 -5.95
C ARG A 99 18.90 -11.88 -4.64
N ILE A 100 17.99 -11.67 -3.68
CA ILE A 100 18.29 -11.09 -2.37
C ILE A 100 18.12 -12.07 -1.21
N LYS A 101 17.29 -13.12 -1.39
CA LYS A 101 17.07 -14.15 -0.38
C LYS A 101 17.08 -15.55 -0.99
N THR A 102 17.35 -16.54 -0.15
CA THR A 102 17.09 -17.95 -0.42
C THR A 102 15.79 -18.34 0.25
N VAL A 103 14.75 -18.58 -0.56
CA VAL A 103 13.41 -18.91 -0.06
C VAL A 103 13.28 -20.43 0.10
N SER A 104 13.01 -20.86 1.33
CA SER A 104 12.70 -22.25 1.71
C SER A 104 11.28 -22.34 2.25
N ASP A 105 10.74 -23.55 2.38
CA ASP A 105 9.41 -23.76 2.97
C ASP A 105 9.38 -23.30 4.44
N ASP A 106 10.43 -23.51 5.22
CA ASP A 106 10.57 -22.99 6.59
C ASP A 106 10.52 -21.46 6.64
N LEU A 107 11.19 -20.78 5.69
CA LEU A 107 11.11 -19.33 5.58
C LEU A 107 9.69 -18.86 5.22
N LYS A 108 9.04 -19.52 4.27
CA LYS A 108 7.65 -19.21 3.91
C LYS A 108 6.71 -19.34 5.11
N GLU A 109 6.82 -20.41 5.89
CA GLU A 109 6.02 -20.60 7.10
C GLU A 109 6.26 -19.50 8.17
N LYS A 110 7.52 -19.09 8.36
CA LYS A 110 7.84 -17.96 9.25
C LYS A 110 7.26 -16.65 8.73
N THR A 111 7.35 -16.39 7.43
CA THR A 111 6.81 -15.20 6.78
C THR A 111 5.28 -15.16 6.88
N LEU A 112 4.61 -16.31 6.69
CA LEU A 112 3.16 -16.44 6.78
C LEU A 112 2.58 -16.03 8.14
N ARG A 113 3.33 -16.13 9.25
CA ARG A 113 2.87 -15.65 10.55
C ARG A 113 2.66 -14.15 10.56
N TYR A 114 3.65 -13.38 10.06
CA TYR A 114 3.55 -11.93 9.94
C TYR A 114 2.44 -11.51 8.97
N TYR A 115 2.31 -12.22 7.85
CA TYR A 115 1.27 -12.02 6.86
C TYR A 115 -0.12 -12.19 7.47
N ARG A 116 -0.38 -13.33 8.14
CA ARG A 116 -1.69 -13.63 8.75
C ARG A 116 -2.05 -12.67 9.87
N GLU A 117 -1.09 -12.28 10.71
CA GLU A 117 -1.32 -11.27 11.77
C GLU A 117 -1.79 -9.93 11.19
N HIS A 118 -1.20 -9.49 10.08
CA HIS A 118 -1.60 -8.26 9.44
C HIS A 118 -3.01 -8.34 8.87
N HIS A 119 -3.32 -9.40 8.10
CA HIS A 119 -4.64 -9.61 7.52
C HIS A 119 -5.72 -9.77 8.60
N GLU A 120 -5.43 -10.46 9.70
CA GLU A 120 -6.34 -10.59 10.83
C GLU A 120 -6.68 -9.21 11.46
N ARG A 121 -5.70 -8.30 11.55
CA ARG A 121 -5.94 -6.94 12.02
C ARG A 121 -6.83 -6.16 11.05
N MET A 122 -6.66 -6.32 9.74
CA MET A 122 -7.49 -5.68 8.74
C MET A 122 -8.93 -6.23 8.77
N ASP A 123 -9.08 -7.53 8.89
CA ASP A 123 -10.39 -8.18 9.01
C ASP A 123 -11.15 -7.76 10.27
N GLU A 124 -10.43 -7.46 11.36
CA GLU A 124 -11.04 -7.03 12.62
C GLU A 124 -11.82 -5.72 12.48
N PHE A 125 -11.41 -4.79 11.60
CA PHE A 125 -12.19 -3.59 11.30
C PHE A 125 -13.56 -3.95 10.72
N CYS A 126 -13.62 -4.89 9.78
CA CYS A 126 -14.87 -5.34 9.18
C CYS A 126 -15.74 -6.20 10.12
N ARG A 127 -15.15 -6.81 11.14
CA ARG A 127 -15.92 -7.48 12.21
C ARG A 127 -16.54 -6.50 13.20
N ARG A 128 -15.87 -5.38 13.46
CA ARG A 128 -16.33 -4.37 14.44
C ARG A 128 -17.27 -3.33 13.85
N HIS A 129 -17.20 -3.09 12.55
CA HIS A 129 -17.95 -2.05 11.87
C HIS A 129 -18.75 -2.62 10.71
N SER A 130 -20.04 -2.26 10.64
CA SER A 130 -20.95 -2.71 9.57
C SER A 130 -20.67 -2.02 8.23
N ARG A 131 -20.03 -0.84 8.26
CA ARG A 131 -19.65 -0.06 7.06
C ARG A 131 -18.22 0.45 7.22
N VAL A 132 -17.33 0.09 6.30
CA VAL A 132 -15.92 0.45 6.31
C VAL A 132 -15.52 1.13 5.01
N MET A 133 -14.61 2.12 5.10
CA MET A 133 -13.91 2.72 3.97
C MET A 133 -12.42 2.50 4.15
N VAL A 134 -11.79 1.75 3.24
CA VAL A 134 -10.35 1.51 3.23
C VAL A 134 -9.64 2.54 2.35
N PHE A 135 -8.70 3.26 2.92
CA PHE A 135 -7.70 4.07 2.21
C PHE A 135 -6.40 3.29 2.17
N ASP A 136 -6.06 2.77 1.02
CA ASP A 136 -4.87 1.99 0.77
C ASP A 136 -3.74 2.93 0.32
N ILE A 137 -2.73 3.12 1.17
CA ILE A 137 -1.77 4.23 1.07
C ILE A 137 -0.39 3.72 0.69
N HIS A 138 0.09 4.16 -0.45
CA HIS A 138 1.34 3.73 -1.05
C HIS A 138 2.19 4.86 -1.60
N SER A 139 3.41 4.51 -1.99
CA SER A 139 4.23 5.36 -2.83
C SER A 139 5.08 4.54 -3.81
N TYR A 140 5.42 5.13 -4.93
CA TYR A 140 6.20 4.48 -5.97
C TYR A 140 7.22 5.41 -6.62
N SER A 141 8.14 4.81 -7.37
CA SER A 141 9.05 5.50 -8.27
C SER A 141 9.19 4.70 -9.56
N ASP A 142 9.61 5.33 -10.65
CA ASP A 142 9.71 4.67 -11.95
C ASP A 142 10.67 3.46 -11.92
N GLU A 143 11.69 3.49 -11.05
CA GLU A 143 12.70 2.44 -10.95
C GLU A 143 12.19 1.11 -10.41
N ILE A 144 11.08 1.14 -9.64
CA ILE A 144 10.53 -0.08 -9.03
C ILE A 144 9.40 -0.71 -9.84
N ILE A 145 8.91 -0.03 -10.87
CA ILE A 145 7.81 -0.53 -11.71
C ILE A 145 8.35 -1.57 -12.69
N PRO A 146 7.79 -2.79 -12.72
CA PRO A 146 8.12 -3.74 -13.77
C PRO A 146 7.86 -3.12 -15.16
N LYS A 147 8.82 -3.27 -16.08
CA LYS A 147 8.72 -2.64 -17.41
C LYS A 147 7.44 -3.00 -18.16
N ASP A 148 6.96 -4.20 -17.95
CA ASP A 148 5.73 -4.71 -18.58
C ASP A 148 4.45 -4.01 -18.07
N PHE A 149 4.52 -3.29 -16.96
CA PHE A 149 3.41 -2.49 -16.42
C PHE A 149 3.37 -1.08 -17.01
N LEU A 150 4.45 -0.66 -17.66
CA LEU A 150 4.55 0.66 -18.27
C LEU A 150 4.03 0.62 -19.70
N ALA A 151 2.98 1.39 -19.98
CA ALA A 151 2.51 1.59 -21.36
C ALA A 151 3.51 2.42 -22.14
N GLU A 152 3.73 2.05 -23.42
CA GLU A 152 4.64 2.74 -24.32
C GLU A 152 4.29 4.23 -24.42
N ASN A 153 5.28 5.11 -24.24
CA ASN A 153 5.14 6.57 -24.31
C ASN A 153 4.18 7.20 -23.28
N ARG A 154 3.76 6.48 -22.23
CA ARG A 154 2.91 7.03 -21.17
C ARG A 154 3.75 7.43 -19.97
N VAL A 155 3.64 8.71 -19.59
CA VAL A 155 4.29 9.24 -18.38
C VAL A 155 3.51 8.77 -17.15
N THR A 156 4.22 8.33 -16.12
CA THR A 156 3.62 7.99 -14.82
C THR A 156 3.06 9.24 -14.14
N PRO A 157 1.87 9.18 -13.53
CA PRO A 157 1.25 10.34 -12.87
C PRO A 157 1.98 10.71 -11.57
N ASP A 158 1.66 11.88 -11.02
CA ASP A 158 2.07 12.25 -9.66
C ASP A 158 1.33 11.42 -8.62
N ILE A 159 0.04 11.15 -8.90
CA ILE A 159 -0.82 10.31 -8.07
C ILE A 159 -1.49 9.26 -8.96
N CYS A 160 -1.20 7.99 -8.71
CA CYS A 160 -1.98 6.90 -9.26
C CYS A 160 -3.14 6.59 -8.29
N ILE A 161 -4.36 6.55 -8.81
CA ILE A 161 -5.56 6.22 -8.06
C ILE A 161 -5.97 4.81 -8.45
N GLY A 162 -5.90 3.88 -7.50
CA GLY A 162 -6.34 2.50 -7.72
C GLY A 162 -7.80 2.32 -7.32
N ALA A 163 -8.58 1.77 -8.24
CA ALA A 163 -10.01 1.53 -8.05
C ALA A 163 -10.37 0.12 -8.52
N ASP A 164 -11.12 -0.58 -7.70
CA ASP A 164 -11.71 -1.89 -8.00
C ASP A 164 -13.18 -1.73 -8.38
N SER A 165 -13.61 -2.32 -9.50
CA SER A 165 -14.99 -2.16 -10.01
C SER A 165 -16.09 -2.69 -9.08
N ARG A 166 -15.74 -3.56 -8.11
CA ARG A 166 -16.69 -4.10 -7.11
C ARG A 166 -16.74 -3.28 -5.82
N TYR A 167 -15.62 -2.62 -5.49
CA TYR A 167 -15.43 -2.03 -4.16
C TYR A 167 -15.17 -0.52 -4.18
N THR A 168 -14.93 0.06 -5.36
CA THR A 168 -14.74 1.52 -5.49
C THR A 168 -15.90 2.11 -6.28
N PRO A 169 -16.82 2.86 -5.65
CA PRO A 169 -17.83 3.63 -6.38
C PRO A 169 -17.17 4.59 -7.37
N PRO A 170 -17.65 4.71 -8.62
CA PRO A 170 -17.08 5.63 -9.61
C PRO A 170 -16.98 7.07 -9.10
N GLU A 171 -18.00 7.55 -8.42
CA GLU A 171 -18.09 8.90 -7.86
C GLU A 171 -17.00 9.16 -6.81
N LEU A 172 -16.58 8.11 -6.09
CA LEU A 172 -15.47 8.20 -5.14
C LEU A 172 -14.15 8.45 -5.86
N SER A 173 -13.83 7.67 -6.91
CA SER A 173 -12.60 7.84 -7.67
C SER A 173 -12.58 9.19 -8.41
N GLU A 174 -13.70 9.64 -8.96
CA GLU A 174 -13.84 10.95 -9.59
C GLU A 174 -13.60 12.10 -8.60
N MET A 175 -14.20 12.00 -7.41
CA MET A 175 -14.00 13.00 -6.35
C MET A 175 -12.54 13.06 -5.91
N VAL A 176 -11.89 11.90 -5.69
CA VAL A 176 -10.48 11.82 -5.30
C VAL A 176 -9.59 12.43 -6.37
N GLN A 177 -9.80 12.06 -7.64
CA GLN A 177 -9.07 12.59 -8.78
C GLN A 177 -9.18 14.12 -8.84
N ALA A 178 -10.39 14.65 -8.78
CA ALA A 178 -10.64 16.09 -8.80
C ALA A 178 -9.88 16.84 -7.69
N ARG A 179 -9.82 16.29 -6.45
CA ARG A 179 -9.11 16.92 -5.34
C ARG A 179 -7.61 17.03 -5.54
N PHE A 180 -6.99 16.00 -6.12
CA PHE A 180 -5.56 16.06 -6.43
C PHE A 180 -5.27 16.97 -7.64
N GLU A 181 -6.11 16.97 -8.68
CA GLU A 181 -5.98 17.83 -9.84
C GLU A 181 -6.19 19.32 -9.48
N GLU A 182 -7.16 19.65 -8.63
CA GLU A 182 -7.36 21.00 -8.06
C GLU A 182 -6.12 21.50 -7.30
N ALA A 183 -5.36 20.58 -6.68
CA ALA A 183 -4.10 20.89 -6.01
C ALA A 183 -2.89 20.94 -6.96
N GLY A 184 -3.08 20.74 -8.26
CA GLY A 184 -2.07 20.85 -9.30
C GLY A 184 -1.26 19.59 -9.59
N PHE A 185 -1.70 18.42 -9.11
CA PHE A 185 -1.05 17.14 -9.39
C PHE A 185 -1.64 16.45 -10.62
N THR A 186 -0.79 15.80 -11.40
CA THR A 186 -1.24 14.89 -12.46
C THR A 186 -1.76 13.59 -11.86
N THR A 187 -2.90 13.11 -12.33
CA THR A 187 -3.52 11.89 -11.86
C THR A 187 -3.73 10.87 -12.96
N ALA A 188 -3.81 9.60 -12.62
CA ALA A 188 -4.32 8.55 -13.50
C ALA A 188 -5.07 7.48 -12.69
N LEU A 189 -6.20 7.04 -13.24
CA LEU A 189 -6.94 5.91 -12.69
C LEU A 189 -6.32 4.60 -13.18
N ASN A 190 -6.01 3.71 -12.23
CA ASN A 190 -5.49 2.37 -12.50
C ASN A 190 -4.24 2.33 -13.40
N TYR A 191 -3.33 3.29 -13.25
CA TYR A 191 -2.05 3.30 -13.96
C TYR A 191 -0.96 4.03 -13.14
N PRO A 192 0.23 3.43 -12.93
CA PRO A 192 0.67 2.11 -13.40
C PRO A 192 0.12 0.92 -12.58
N TYR A 193 -0.45 1.18 -11.41
CA TYR A 193 -1.04 0.17 -10.54
C TYR A 193 -2.57 0.27 -10.56
N SER A 194 -3.25 -0.81 -10.22
CA SER A 194 -4.71 -0.89 -10.29
C SER A 194 -5.29 -1.60 -9.07
N SER A 195 -6.61 -1.45 -8.87
CA SER A 195 -7.34 -2.01 -7.73
C SER A 195 -7.01 -1.30 -6.41
N CYS A 196 -7.42 -1.87 -5.29
CA CYS A 196 -7.12 -1.41 -3.93
C CYS A 196 -7.21 -2.62 -2.99
N TYR A 197 -6.58 -2.52 -1.83
CA TYR A 197 -6.69 -3.54 -0.80
C TYR A 197 -8.12 -3.59 -0.23
N ILE A 198 -8.66 -4.80 -0.13
CA ILE A 198 -9.94 -5.12 0.53
C ILE A 198 -9.70 -6.27 1.51
N PRO A 199 -10.15 -6.18 2.79
CA PRO A 199 -9.96 -7.23 3.77
C PRO A 199 -10.45 -8.61 3.28
N ASP A 200 -9.70 -9.67 3.60
CA ASP A 200 -9.92 -11.03 3.09
C ASP A 200 -11.32 -11.57 3.39
N THR A 201 -11.88 -11.21 4.55
CA THR A 201 -13.23 -11.63 4.93
C THR A 201 -14.32 -10.97 4.09
N VAL A 202 -14.09 -9.76 3.58
CA VAL A 202 -14.98 -9.05 2.65
C VAL A 202 -14.82 -9.65 1.26
N PHE A 203 -13.59 -9.73 0.78
CA PHE A 203 -13.26 -10.26 -0.56
C PHE A 203 -13.77 -11.69 -0.74
N GLY A 204 -13.63 -12.51 0.28
CA GLY A 204 -14.13 -13.89 0.32
C GLY A 204 -15.62 -14.04 0.64
N GLY A 205 -16.38 -12.94 0.83
CA GLY A 205 -17.81 -13.01 1.16
C GLY A 205 -18.13 -13.62 2.53
N LYS A 206 -17.19 -13.55 3.48
CA LYS A 206 -17.31 -14.15 4.82
C LYS A 206 -17.87 -13.20 5.88
N THR A 207 -18.13 -11.95 5.54
CA THR A 207 -18.67 -10.93 6.43
C THR A 207 -19.82 -10.19 5.75
N GLY A 208 -20.76 -9.65 6.55
CA GLY A 208 -21.81 -8.74 6.10
C GLY A 208 -21.39 -7.26 6.12
N CYS A 209 -20.11 -6.96 6.32
CA CYS A 209 -19.58 -5.60 6.28
C CYS A 209 -19.74 -5.00 4.87
N ASP A 210 -20.37 -3.84 4.78
CA ASP A 210 -20.40 -3.01 3.58
C ASP A 210 -19.05 -2.25 3.49
N CYS A 211 -18.10 -2.81 2.75
CA CYS A 211 -16.75 -2.27 2.62
C CYS A 211 -16.52 -1.71 1.21
N ILE A 212 -16.03 -0.48 1.16
CA ILE A 212 -15.48 0.11 -0.06
C ILE A 212 -14.02 0.47 0.16
N GLY A 213 -13.26 0.62 -0.92
CA GLY A 213 -11.84 0.95 -0.85
C GLY A 213 -11.37 1.81 -2.02
N ILE A 214 -10.26 2.49 -1.81
CA ILE A 214 -9.53 3.22 -2.84
C ILE A 214 -8.05 3.22 -2.50
N MET A 215 -7.19 3.03 -3.50
CA MET A 215 -5.74 3.11 -3.36
C MET A 215 -5.24 4.49 -3.78
N LEU A 216 -4.29 5.03 -3.02
CA LEU A 216 -3.58 6.27 -3.30
C LEU A 216 -2.08 5.97 -3.37
N GLU A 217 -1.53 6.01 -4.58
CA GLU A 217 -0.11 5.80 -4.87
C GLU A 217 0.57 7.14 -5.17
N PHE A 218 1.39 7.62 -4.26
CA PHE A 218 2.12 8.86 -4.38
C PHE A 218 3.47 8.64 -5.08
N HIS A 219 3.70 9.27 -6.23
CA HIS A 219 5.02 9.18 -6.85
C HIS A 219 6.07 9.89 -5.99
N LYS A 220 7.17 9.20 -5.65
CA LYS A 220 8.23 9.72 -4.75
C LYS A 220 8.79 11.08 -5.19
N ARG A 221 8.85 11.37 -6.51
CA ARG A 221 9.27 12.69 -7.03
C ARG A 221 8.47 13.86 -6.45
N THR A 222 7.20 13.63 -6.05
CA THR A 222 6.32 14.68 -5.55
C THR A 222 6.63 15.10 -4.12
N TYR A 223 7.23 14.21 -3.31
CA TYR A 223 7.48 14.51 -1.91
C TYR A 223 8.94 14.29 -1.47
N PHE A 224 9.80 13.71 -2.28
CA PHE A 224 11.24 13.67 -2.01
C PHE A 224 11.89 15.02 -2.31
N GLY A 225 12.86 15.44 -1.49
CA GLY A 225 13.71 16.60 -1.72
C GLY A 225 14.87 16.28 -2.67
N GLN A 226 15.65 17.32 -3.00
CA GLN A 226 16.87 17.17 -3.82
C GLN A 226 17.97 16.37 -3.10
N ASP A 227 17.88 16.26 -1.78
CA ASP A 227 18.76 15.47 -0.93
C ASP A 227 18.43 13.97 -0.93
N GLY A 228 17.42 13.55 -1.71
CA GLY A 228 16.97 12.16 -1.79
C GLY A 228 16.18 11.67 -0.57
N ASN A 229 15.71 12.59 0.29
CA ASN A 229 14.92 12.26 1.48
C ASN A 229 13.47 12.79 1.37
N PRO A 230 12.50 12.17 2.05
CA PRO A 230 11.14 12.68 2.13
C PRO A 230 11.07 14.08 2.74
N SER A 231 10.41 15.01 2.07
CA SER A 231 10.15 16.36 2.57
C SER A 231 8.92 16.39 3.46
N ARG A 232 9.12 16.68 4.75
CA ARG A 232 8.02 16.79 5.71
C ARG A 232 6.96 17.82 5.27
N ALA A 233 7.38 18.97 4.73
CA ALA A 233 6.45 20.00 4.27
C ALA A 233 5.56 19.52 3.11
N ARG A 234 6.12 18.74 2.18
CA ARG A 234 5.35 18.17 1.07
C ARG A 234 4.38 17.08 1.53
N LEU A 235 4.80 16.23 2.48
CA LEU A 235 3.93 15.23 3.10
C LEU A 235 2.76 15.87 3.87
N GLU A 236 3.00 17.01 4.53
CA GLU A 236 1.94 17.79 5.19
C GLU A 236 0.90 18.34 4.18
N ASN A 237 1.33 18.77 2.98
CA ASN A 237 0.41 19.18 1.92
C ASN A 237 -0.47 18.00 1.47
N PHE A 238 0.11 16.83 1.25
CA PHE A 238 -0.66 15.63 0.90
C PHE A 238 -1.63 15.24 2.03
N LYS A 239 -1.19 15.32 3.28
CA LYS A 239 -2.06 15.04 4.44
C LYS A 239 -3.30 15.94 4.45
N ALA A 240 -3.17 17.20 4.10
CA ALA A 240 -4.31 18.12 4.00
C ALA A 240 -5.31 17.67 2.91
N ILE A 241 -4.82 17.21 1.75
CA ILE A 241 -5.67 16.69 0.69
C ILE A 241 -6.34 15.37 1.12
N VAL A 242 -5.57 14.44 1.67
CA VAL A 242 -6.09 13.15 2.18
C VAL A 242 -7.16 13.36 3.25
N LYS A 243 -6.99 14.39 4.10
CA LYS A 243 -8.02 14.76 5.08
C LYS A 243 -9.32 15.17 4.41
N VAL A 244 -9.27 16.04 3.40
CA VAL A 244 -10.48 16.45 2.66
C VAL A 244 -11.14 15.26 1.98
N VAL A 245 -10.34 14.39 1.37
CA VAL A 245 -10.81 13.15 0.73
C VAL A 245 -11.48 12.25 1.75
N SER A 246 -10.83 11.96 2.89
CA SER A 246 -11.38 11.06 3.91
C SER A 246 -12.65 11.61 4.54
N ASP A 247 -12.71 12.91 4.85
CA ASP A 247 -13.89 13.55 5.40
C ASP A 247 -15.08 13.52 4.40
N GLY A 248 -14.80 13.67 3.09
CA GLY A 248 -15.80 13.58 2.02
C GLY A 248 -16.25 12.15 1.72
N SER A 249 -15.39 11.16 1.91
CA SER A 249 -15.66 9.77 1.52
C SER A 249 -16.51 8.99 2.51
N VAL A 250 -16.61 9.43 3.77
CA VAL A 250 -17.41 8.72 4.79
C VAL A 250 -18.92 8.72 4.52
N GLY A 251 -19.38 9.54 3.57
CA GLY A 251 -20.77 9.64 3.15
C GLY A 251 -21.18 8.71 1.99
N PHE A 252 -20.23 8.00 1.36
CA PHE A 252 -20.49 7.07 0.24
C PHE A 252 -21.17 5.77 0.64
#